data_241e730313daa1eed89df70a0675e4db
#
_entry.id   241e730313daa1eed89df70a0675e4db
#
_cell.length_a   1.000
_cell.length_b   1.000
_cell.length_c   1.000
_cell.angle_alpha   90.00
_cell.angle_beta   90.00
_cell.angle_gamma   90.00
#
_symmetry.space_group_name_H-M   'P 1'
#
loop_
_entity.id
_entity.type
_entity.pdbx_description
1 polymer ?
#
loop_
_entity_poly.entity_id
_entity_poly.type
_entity_poly.pdbx_seq_one_letter_code
_entity_poly.pdbx_strand_id
1 'polypeptide(L)'
;MISNIKKISFLTLAIFWSVCLWAQEGNLSMSQYQLGSGDRINISVFGQDDLSMEIRLPDVGTINYPFLGELKLVGMTAAEVESLIYEGLLGDYLVNPSVSVAIVEYRPFFIDGEVKRPGGYPYQPGLSVNKAAALAGGYTERANKDKITIVRETDGQQFEFSVSVTDMIQPGDIVTVNQRFF
;
A
#
# COMPACT_ATOMS: atom_id res chain seq x y z
N MET A 1 47.41 13.10 49.88
CA MET A 1 45.97 13.40 49.94
C MET A 1 45.56 14.04 48.62
N ILE A 2 45.82 13.36 47.50
CA ILE A 2 45.36 13.76 46.13
C ILE A 2 45.34 12.48 45.28
N SER A 3 44.23 11.70 45.34
CA SER A 3 44.17 10.48 44.53
C SER A 3 42.73 9.99 44.23
N ASN A 4 41.69 10.80 44.42
CA ASN A 4 40.30 10.32 44.21
C ASN A 4 39.39 11.15 43.27
N ILE A 5 39.96 12.07 42.47
CA ILE A 5 39.17 12.95 41.57
C ILE A 5 39.07 12.44 40.14
N LYS A 6 39.86 11.43 39.73
CA LYS A 6 39.88 10.97 38.31
C LYS A 6 38.95 9.81 37.95
N LYS A 7 38.14 9.30 38.88
CA LYS A 7 37.26 8.15 38.62
C LYS A 7 35.78 8.51 38.40
N ILE A 8 35.37 9.76 38.54
CA ILE A 8 33.97 10.17 38.41
C ILE A 8 33.61 10.71 37.01
N SER A 9 34.66 11.08 36.20
CA SER A 9 34.46 11.70 34.88
C SER A 9 34.22 10.71 33.72
N PHE A 10 34.31 9.41 33.95
CA PHE A 10 34.14 8.38 32.89
C PHE A 10 32.77 7.69 32.90
N LEU A 11 31.92 7.94 33.92
CA LEU A 11 30.60 7.28 34.03
C LEU A 11 29.45 8.12 33.49
N THR A 12 29.67 9.40 33.16
CA THR A 12 28.61 10.29 32.67
C THR A 12 28.54 10.40 31.14
N LEU A 13 29.53 9.83 30.41
CA LEU A 13 29.53 9.89 28.95
C LEU A 13 28.87 8.70 28.23
N ALA A 14 28.46 7.67 28.99
CA ALA A 14 27.89 6.46 28.41
C ALA A 14 26.33 6.47 28.37
N ILE A 15 25.67 7.50 28.91
CA ILE A 15 24.18 7.54 28.99
C ILE A 15 23.54 8.36 27.87
N PHE A 16 24.33 9.07 27.05
CA PHE A 16 23.77 9.98 26.02
C PHE A 16 23.61 9.35 24.64
N TRP A 17 23.87 8.05 24.46
CA TRP A 17 23.83 7.40 23.13
C TRP A 17 22.69 6.37 22.95
N SER A 18 21.66 6.43 23.78
CA SER A 18 20.58 5.42 23.74
C SER A 18 19.18 5.94 23.43
N VAL A 19 19.01 7.12 22.83
CA VAL A 19 17.68 7.64 22.49
C VAL A 19 17.70 8.24 21.07
N CYS A 20 17.86 7.39 20.05
CA CYS A 20 17.56 7.78 18.68
C CYS A 20 17.18 6.55 17.83
N LEU A 21 16.18 5.79 18.27
CA LEU A 21 15.67 4.68 17.45
C LEU A 21 14.15 4.53 17.62
N TRP A 22 13.41 5.60 17.38
CA TRP A 22 11.93 5.48 17.26
C TRP A 22 11.40 6.66 16.46
N ALA A 23 11.50 6.59 15.15
CA ALA A 23 10.66 7.32 14.21
C ALA A 23 10.96 6.80 12.79
N GLN A 24 10.58 5.57 12.52
CA GLN A 24 10.37 5.13 11.15
C GLN A 24 8.86 4.98 11.01
N GLU A 25 8.17 6.14 10.94
CA GLU A 25 6.81 6.18 10.43
C GLU A 25 6.87 5.68 8.98
N GLY A 26 6.26 4.52 8.78
CA GLY A 26 6.20 3.86 7.51
C GLY A 26 5.41 4.67 6.48
N ASN A 27 6.08 5.58 5.81
CA ASN A 27 5.69 5.97 4.47
C ASN A 27 5.92 4.72 3.61
N LEU A 28 4.87 3.92 3.40
CA LEU A 28 4.90 2.85 2.41
C LEU A 28 5.27 3.51 1.09
N SER A 29 6.54 3.37 0.73
CA SER A 29 6.99 3.74 -0.61
C SER A 29 6.10 2.99 -1.59
N MET A 30 5.54 3.68 -2.59
CA MET A 30 4.71 3.08 -3.63
C MET A 30 5.41 1.91 -4.34
N SER A 31 6.74 1.81 -4.20
CA SER A 31 7.54 0.66 -4.66
C SER A 31 7.30 -0.63 -3.86
N GLN A 32 6.68 -0.55 -2.67
CA GLN A 32 6.34 -1.71 -1.83
C GLN A 32 4.85 -2.09 -1.92
N TYR A 33 4.09 -1.42 -2.78
CA TYR A 33 2.68 -1.76 -2.96
C TYR A 33 2.54 -3.15 -3.58
N GLN A 34 1.77 -4.01 -2.92
CA GLN A 34 1.45 -5.34 -3.41
C GLN A 34 0.14 -5.30 -4.20
N LEU A 35 0.21 -5.83 -5.41
CA LEU A 35 -0.93 -5.94 -6.31
C LEU A 35 -2.05 -6.76 -5.67
N GLY A 36 -3.27 -6.32 -5.85
CA GLY A 36 -4.46 -7.01 -5.38
C GLY A 36 -5.50 -7.18 -6.48
N SER A 37 -6.49 -8.04 -6.22
CA SER A 37 -7.63 -8.22 -7.10
C SER A 37 -8.32 -6.89 -7.36
N GLY A 38 -8.65 -6.63 -8.64
CA GLY A 38 -9.27 -5.38 -9.08
C GLY A 38 -8.28 -4.30 -9.50
N ASP A 39 -6.99 -4.40 -9.18
CA ASP A 39 -5.97 -3.48 -9.71
C ASP A 39 -5.83 -3.67 -11.22
N ARG A 40 -5.60 -2.58 -11.94
CA ARG A 40 -5.32 -2.59 -13.38
C ARG A 40 -3.86 -2.24 -13.61
N ILE A 41 -3.16 -3.15 -14.27
CA ILE A 41 -1.74 -3.02 -14.58
C ILE A 41 -1.52 -3.00 -16.09
N ASN A 42 -0.47 -2.32 -16.50
CA ASN A 42 0.07 -2.39 -17.84
C ASN A 42 1.44 -3.08 -17.79
N ILE A 43 1.56 -4.18 -18.53
CA ILE A 43 2.82 -4.89 -18.77
C ILE A 43 3.28 -4.49 -20.15
N SER A 44 4.49 -3.94 -20.28
CA SER A 44 5.08 -3.54 -21.54
C SER A 44 6.41 -4.25 -21.76
N VAL A 45 6.57 -4.89 -22.91
CA VAL A 45 7.82 -5.50 -23.35
C VAL A 45 8.31 -4.75 -24.58
N PHE A 46 9.44 -4.05 -24.44
CA PHE A 46 9.94 -3.18 -25.49
C PHE A 46 10.20 -3.94 -26.79
N GLY A 47 9.60 -3.42 -27.88
CA GLY A 47 9.71 -4.01 -29.20
C GLY A 47 8.92 -5.30 -29.41
N GLN A 48 8.03 -5.67 -28.47
CA GLN A 48 7.21 -6.88 -28.50
C GLN A 48 5.76 -6.54 -28.13
N ASP A 49 4.99 -6.07 -29.08
CA ASP A 49 3.59 -5.65 -28.83
C ASP A 49 2.71 -6.85 -28.46
N ASP A 50 2.99 -8.03 -29.00
CA ASP A 50 2.25 -9.27 -28.72
C ASP A 50 2.44 -9.76 -27.26
N LEU A 51 3.48 -9.29 -26.56
CA LEU A 51 3.76 -9.58 -25.16
C LEU A 51 3.36 -8.43 -24.23
N SER A 52 2.95 -7.30 -24.79
CA SER A 52 2.50 -6.14 -24.02
C SER A 52 0.99 -6.20 -23.84
N MET A 53 0.52 -5.97 -22.62
CA MET A 53 -0.90 -6.06 -22.30
C MET A 53 -1.31 -5.17 -21.13
N GLU A 54 -2.51 -4.63 -21.20
CA GLU A 54 -3.18 -4.01 -20.05
C GLU A 54 -4.27 -4.95 -19.54
N ILE A 55 -4.26 -5.24 -18.26
CA ILE A 55 -5.18 -6.19 -17.66
C ILE A 55 -5.61 -5.76 -16.26
N ARG A 56 -6.89 -5.98 -15.95
CA ARG A 56 -7.41 -5.90 -14.57
C ARG A 56 -7.22 -7.26 -13.91
N LEU A 57 -6.57 -7.27 -12.75
CA LEU A 57 -6.33 -8.51 -12.00
C LEU A 57 -7.65 -9.12 -11.53
N PRO A 58 -7.93 -10.38 -11.89
CA PRO A 58 -9.13 -11.08 -11.45
C PRO A 58 -9.05 -11.47 -9.97
N ASP A 59 -10.19 -11.88 -9.39
CA ASP A 59 -10.28 -12.25 -7.98
C ASP A 59 -9.38 -13.43 -7.60
N VAL A 60 -9.14 -14.35 -8.54
CA VAL A 60 -8.20 -15.47 -8.33
C VAL A 60 -6.74 -15.02 -8.28
N GLY A 61 -6.45 -13.79 -8.72
CA GLY A 61 -5.12 -13.19 -8.66
C GLY A 61 -4.11 -13.73 -9.68
N THR A 62 -4.56 -14.51 -10.65
CA THR A 62 -3.73 -15.10 -11.70
C THR A 62 -4.12 -14.58 -13.08
N ILE A 63 -3.14 -14.45 -13.96
CA ILE A 63 -3.35 -14.11 -15.37
C ILE A 63 -2.74 -15.17 -16.26
N ASN A 64 -3.24 -15.32 -17.50
CA ASN A 64 -2.59 -16.14 -18.52
C ASN A 64 -1.71 -15.22 -19.37
N TYR A 65 -0.38 -15.37 -19.23
CA TYR A 65 0.59 -14.54 -19.94
C TYR A 65 1.16 -15.31 -21.15
N PRO A 66 1.32 -14.68 -22.33
CA PRO A 66 1.86 -15.34 -23.52
C PRO A 66 3.19 -16.04 -23.22
N PHE A 67 3.35 -17.25 -23.72
CA PHE A 67 4.51 -18.16 -23.56
C PHE A 67 4.75 -18.65 -22.12
N LEU A 68 4.43 -17.89 -21.08
CA LEU A 68 4.70 -18.26 -19.68
C LEU A 68 3.51 -18.97 -19.01
N GLY A 69 2.31 -18.95 -19.65
CA GLY A 69 1.12 -19.57 -19.09
C GLY A 69 0.54 -18.80 -17.88
N GLU A 70 0.09 -19.54 -16.89
CA GLU A 70 -0.58 -18.98 -15.73
C GLU A 70 0.43 -18.39 -14.73
N LEU A 71 0.32 -17.09 -14.44
CA LEU A 71 1.16 -16.36 -13.49
C LEU A 71 0.28 -15.79 -12.35
N LYS A 72 0.64 -16.08 -11.10
CA LYS A 72 0.01 -15.50 -9.92
C LYS A 72 0.68 -14.16 -9.59
N LEU A 73 -0.06 -13.06 -9.72
CA LEU A 73 0.47 -11.71 -9.55
C LEU A 73 0.00 -11.02 -8.25
N VAL A 74 -1.13 -11.44 -7.69
CA VAL A 74 -1.64 -10.88 -6.42
C VAL A 74 -0.66 -11.18 -5.29
N GLY A 75 -0.35 -10.17 -4.49
CA GLY A 75 0.65 -10.19 -3.43
C GLY A 75 2.06 -9.83 -3.88
N MET A 76 2.32 -9.73 -5.18
CA MET A 76 3.60 -9.28 -5.73
C MET A 76 3.63 -7.76 -5.92
N THR A 77 4.80 -7.18 -5.79
CA THR A 77 5.05 -5.80 -6.22
C THR A 77 5.21 -5.71 -7.74
N ALA A 78 5.07 -4.53 -8.32
CA ALA A 78 5.31 -4.33 -9.76
C ALA A 78 6.73 -4.78 -10.17
N ALA A 79 7.73 -4.51 -9.34
CA ALA A 79 9.13 -4.91 -9.59
C ALA A 79 9.32 -6.44 -9.57
N GLU A 80 8.63 -7.13 -8.68
CA GLU A 80 8.66 -8.61 -8.65
C GLU A 80 8.00 -9.21 -9.90
N VAL A 81 6.90 -8.61 -10.37
CA VAL A 81 6.25 -9.03 -11.63
C VAL A 81 7.16 -8.77 -12.84
N GLU A 82 7.84 -7.61 -12.88
CA GLU A 82 8.85 -7.33 -13.92
C GLU A 82 9.92 -8.41 -13.96
N SER A 83 10.49 -8.75 -12.79
CA SER A 83 11.53 -9.77 -12.66
C SER A 83 11.02 -11.16 -13.08
N LEU A 84 9.82 -11.53 -12.64
CA LEU A 84 9.20 -12.80 -12.99
C LEU A 84 9.03 -12.98 -14.51
N ILE A 85 8.51 -11.94 -15.18
CA ILE A 85 8.31 -11.96 -16.64
C ILE A 85 9.66 -11.91 -17.38
N TYR A 86 10.58 -11.05 -16.91
CA TYR A 86 11.93 -10.95 -17.48
C TYR A 86 12.64 -12.32 -17.48
N GLU A 87 12.67 -12.98 -16.31
CA GLU A 87 13.32 -14.30 -16.16
C GLU A 87 12.65 -15.38 -17.00
N GLY A 88 11.31 -15.34 -17.07
CA GLY A 88 10.56 -16.32 -17.88
C GLY A 88 10.75 -16.16 -19.39
N LEU A 89 10.99 -14.93 -19.86
CA LEU A 89 11.20 -14.66 -21.29
C LEU A 89 12.67 -14.81 -21.71
N LEU A 90 13.61 -14.67 -20.78
CA LEU A 90 15.05 -14.65 -21.07
C LEU A 90 15.55 -16.02 -21.57
N GLY A 91 16.24 -16.01 -22.68
CA GLY A 91 16.90 -17.18 -23.26
C GLY A 91 16.01 -18.01 -24.19
N ASP A 92 14.87 -18.48 -23.69
CA ASP A 92 14.00 -19.36 -24.48
C ASP A 92 13.19 -18.60 -25.53
N TYR A 93 12.80 -17.35 -25.22
CA TYR A 93 11.96 -16.53 -26.12
C TYR A 93 12.65 -15.26 -26.60
N LEU A 94 13.38 -14.57 -25.71
CA LEU A 94 14.09 -13.33 -26.01
C LEU A 94 15.52 -13.35 -25.48
N VAL A 95 16.45 -12.80 -26.27
CA VAL A 95 17.87 -12.73 -25.85
C VAL A 95 18.11 -11.70 -24.76
N ASN A 96 17.39 -10.57 -24.81
CA ASN A 96 17.51 -9.49 -23.84
C ASN A 96 16.15 -8.76 -23.70
N PRO A 97 15.19 -9.33 -22.96
CA PRO A 97 13.90 -8.68 -22.76
C PRO A 97 14.05 -7.37 -21.97
N SER A 98 13.24 -6.36 -22.31
CA SER A 98 13.11 -5.15 -21.53
C SER A 98 11.66 -5.05 -21.10
N VAL A 99 11.36 -5.41 -19.86
CA VAL A 99 10.02 -5.50 -19.28
C VAL A 99 9.79 -4.33 -18.35
N SER A 100 8.61 -3.73 -18.40
CA SER A 100 8.16 -2.72 -17.45
C SER A 100 6.72 -3.00 -17.05
N VAL A 101 6.43 -2.89 -15.75
CA VAL A 101 5.09 -3.08 -15.18
C VAL A 101 4.67 -1.81 -14.45
N ALA A 102 3.56 -1.23 -14.88
CA ALA A 102 3.00 -0.03 -14.26
C ALA A 102 1.58 -0.28 -13.76
N ILE A 103 1.25 0.26 -12.60
CA ILE A 103 -0.13 0.27 -12.11
C ILE A 103 -0.85 1.44 -12.78
N VAL A 104 -1.87 1.12 -13.55
CA VAL A 104 -2.69 2.11 -14.28
C VAL A 104 -3.83 2.61 -13.39
N GLU A 105 -4.44 1.70 -12.65
CA GLU A 105 -5.56 2.00 -11.77
C GLU A 105 -5.52 1.07 -10.54
N TYR A 106 -5.59 1.67 -9.37
CA TYR A 106 -5.70 0.92 -8.12
C TYR A 106 -7.15 0.48 -7.90
N ARG A 107 -7.33 -0.65 -7.21
CA ARG A 107 -8.66 -1.06 -6.75
C ARG A 107 -9.29 0.05 -5.88
N PRO A 108 -10.62 0.22 -5.94
CA PRO A 108 -11.30 1.25 -5.18
C PRO A 108 -11.19 1.01 -3.67
N PHE A 109 -11.28 2.08 -2.89
CA PHE A 109 -11.60 1.98 -1.46
C PHE A 109 -13.09 2.23 -1.26
N PHE A 110 -13.60 1.83 -0.11
CA PHE A 110 -14.99 2.06 0.28
C PHE A 110 -15.05 2.94 1.52
N ILE A 111 -16.07 3.78 1.58
CA ILE A 111 -16.34 4.61 2.75
C ILE A 111 -17.82 4.57 3.08
N ASP A 112 -18.13 4.35 4.34
CA ASP A 112 -19.50 4.25 4.86
C ASP A 112 -19.68 5.00 6.19
N GLY A 113 -20.89 4.85 6.79
CA GLY A 113 -21.27 5.53 8.02
C GLY A 113 -21.61 7.00 7.82
N GLU A 114 -21.12 7.86 8.69
CA GLU A 114 -21.51 9.27 8.77
C GLU A 114 -20.76 10.17 7.75
N VAL A 115 -20.88 9.81 6.46
CA VAL A 115 -20.49 10.63 5.31
C VAL A 115 -21.70 10.91 4.43
N LYS A 116 -21.66 11.99 3.64
CA LYS A 116 -22.84 12.42 2.85
C LYS A 116 -23.19 11.46 1.71
N ARG A 117 -22.20 10.80 1.14
CA ARG A 117 -22.36 9.86 0.00
C ARG A 117 -21.52 8.61 0.25
N PRO A 118 -22.03 7.64 1.03
CA PRO A 118 -21.34 6.35 1.20
C PRO A 118 -21.21 5.62 -0.14
N GLY A 119 -20.12 4.86 -0.32
CA GLY A 119 -19.88 4.07 -1.53
C GLY A 119 -18.41 3.80 -1.80
N GLY A 120 -18.16 3.22 -2.99
CA GLY A 120 -16.80 2.96 -3.48
C GLY A 120 -16.27 4.13 -4.29
N TYR A 121 -14.99 4.46 -4.09
CA TYR A 121 -14.31 5.58 -4.74
C TYR A 121 -12.96 5.16 -5.29
N PRO A 122 -12.51 5.75 -6.42
CA PRO A 122 -11.18 5.48 -6.95
C PRO A 122 -10.11 5.87 -5.93
N TYR A 123 -9.15 4.98 -5.71
CA TYR A 123 -8.01 5.29 -4.86
C TYR A 123 -6.98 6.13 -5.62
N GLN A 124 -6.35 7.04 -4.90
CA GLN A 124 -5.20 7.81 -5.39
C GLN A 124 -4.08 7.78 -4.33
N PRO A 125 -2.81 7.64 -4.74
CA PRO A 125 -1.68 7.68 -3.83
C PRO A 125 -1.69 8.93 -2.92
N GLY A 126 -1.43 8.72 -1.62
CA GLY A 126 -1.44 9.79 -0.64
C GLY A 126 -2.84 10.24 -0.20
N LEU A 127 -3.83 9.36 -0.33
CA LEU A 127 -5.19 9.61 0.12
C LEU A 127 -5.30 9.36 1.63
N SER A 128 -5.66 10.42 2.40
CA SER A 128 -5.96 10.30 3.83
C SER A 128 -7.46 10.08 4.06
N VAL A 129 -7.82 9.62 5.25
CA VAL A 129 -9.22 9.47 5.69
C VAL A 129 -10.02 10.76 5.46
N ASN A 130 -9.44 11.93 5.77
CA ASN A 130 -10.14 13.22 5.57
C ASN A 130 -10.36 13.53 4.09
N LYS A 131 -9.40 13.21 3.21
CA LYS A 131 -9.56 13.35 1.75
C LYS A 131 -10.60 12.36 1.22
N ALA A 132 -10.61 11.13 1.74
CA ALA A 132 -11.63 10.12 1.40
C ALA A 132 -13.05 10.59 1.76
N ALA A 133 -13.21 11.12 2.97
CA ALA A 133 -14.48 11.71 3.38
C ALA A 133 -14.89 12.91 2.49
N ALA A 134 -13.93 13.74 2.06
CA ALA A 134 -14.21 14.84 1.14
C ALA A 134 -14.71 14.36 -0.23
N LEU A 135 -14.15 13.28 -0.78
CA LEU A 135 -14.66 12.63 -2.00
C LEU A 135 -16.09 12.13 -1.81
N ALA A 136 -16.43 11.62 -0.62
CA ALA A 136 -17.79 11.22 -0.23
C ALA A 136 -18.71 12.41 0.10
N GLY A 137 -18.34 13.63 -0.26
CA GLY A 137 -19.13 14.84 -0.05
C GLY A 137 -19.01 15.46 1.34
N GLY A 138 -18.06 14.99 2.15
CA GLY A 138 -17.80 15.43 3.53
C GLY A 138 -18.56 14.61 4.58
N TYR A 139 -18.24 14.88 5.82
CA TYR A 139 -18.90 14.29 6.97
C TYR A 139 -20.32 14.81 7.16
N THR A 140 -21.19 14.01 7.78
CA THR A 140 -22.49 14.49 8.28
C THR A 140 -22.31 15.26 9.59
N GLU A 141 -23.37 15.94 10.06
CA GLU A 141 -23.38 16.62 11.35
C GLU A 141 -23.24 15.66 12.55
N ARG A 142 -23.58 14.38 12.34
CA ARG A 142 -23.53 13.32 13.35
C ARG A 142 -22.20 12.58 13.39
N ALA A 143 -21.27 12.89 12.49
CA ALA A 143 -20.00 12.19 12.39
C ALA A 143 -19.14 12.38 13.64
N ASN A 144 -18.57 11.30 14.12
CA ASN A 144 -17.52 11.32 15.13
C ASN A 144 -16.16 11.15 14.47
N LYS A 145 -15.43 12.25 14.29
CA LYS A 145 -14.12 12.26 13.65
C LYS A 145 -13.01 11.63 14.49
N ASP A 146 -13.26 11.40 15.78
CA ASP A 146 -12.35 10.74 16.70
C ASP A 146 -12.60 9.23 16.79
N LYS A 147 -13.65 8.76 16.11
CA LYS A 147 -14.02 7.35 16.08
C LYS A 147 -14.24 6.88 14.65
N ILE A 148 -13.13 6.63 13.97
CA ILE A 148 -13.11 6.10 12.60
C ILE A 148 -12.37 4.77 12.64
N THR A 149 -12.90 3.77 11.94
CA THR A 149 -12.27 2.46 11.79
C THR A 149 -11.98 2.17 10.33
N ILE A 150 -10.91 1.42 10.09
CA ILE A 150 -10.58 0.85 8.79
C ILE A 150 -10.59 -0.66 8.92
N VAL A 151 -11.25 -1.34 7.99
CA VAL A 151 -11.09 -2.76 7.75
C VAL A 151 -10.20 -2.91 6.53
N ARG A 152 -9.08 -3.60 6.71
CA ARG A 152 -8.11 -3.91 5.65
C ARG A 152 -7.93 -5.41 5.52
N GLU A 153 -7.93 -5.89 4.30
CA GLU A 153 -7.59 -7.27 3.99
C GLU A 153 -6.10 -7.38 3.63
N THR A 154 -5.41 -8.26 4.33
CA THR A 154 -4.00 -8.60 4.06
C THR A 154 -3.87 -10.12 4.15
N ASP A 155 -3.32 -10.76 3.12
CA ASP A 155 -3.15 -12.21 3.03
C ASP A 155 -4.43 -13.02 3.27
N GLY A 156 -5.58 -12.50 2.81
CA GLY A 156 -6.88 -13.15 2.98
C GLY A 156 -7.45 -13.05 4.40
N GLN A 157 -6.84 -12.28 5.27
CA GLN A 157 -7.32 -11.98 6.63
C GLN A 157 -7.76 -10.53 6.73
N GLN A 158 -8.85 -10.30 7.44
CA GLN A 158 -9.37 -8.96 7.70
C GLN A 158 -8.89 -8.46 9.05
N PHE A 159 -8.34 -7.25 9.06
CA PHE A 159 -7.89 -6.54 10.24
C PHE A 159 -8.69 -5.25 10.39
N GLU A 160 -9.25 -5.03 11.58
CA GLU A 160 -9.93 -3.79 11.93
C GLU A 160 -9.08 -2.99 12.91
N PHE A 161 -8.89 -1.70 12.64
CA PHE A 161 -8.14 -0.79 13.50
C PHE A 161 -8.72 0.61 13.50
N SER A 162 -8.56 1.30 14.63
CA SER A 162 -8.97 2.70 14.76
C SER A 162 -7.93 3.62 14.15
N VAL A 163 -8.40 4.64 13.45
CA VAL A 163 -7.56 5.61 12.73
C VAL A 163 -8.00 7.04 13.02
N SER A 164 -7.09 7.98 12.78
CA SER A 164 -7.37 9.40 12.79
C SER A 164 -7.69 9.92 11.39
N VAL A 165 -8.23 11.14 11.30
CA VAL A 165 -8.56 11.78 10.01
C VAL A 165 -7.34 12.05 9.14
N THR A 166 -6.14 12.06 9.70
CA THR A 166 -4.87 12.30 9.00
C THR A 166 -4.23 11.03 8.47
N ASP A 167 -4.65 9.85 8.97
CA ASP A 167 -4.05 8.58 8.60
C ASP A 167 -4.31 8.25 7.14
N MET A 168 -3.33 7.58 6.53
CA MET A 168 -3.41 7.20 5.11
C MET A 168 -4.21 5.93 4.96
N ILE A 169 -5.10 5.93 3.98
CA ILE A 169 -5.81 4.73 3.55
C ILE A 169 -5.05 4.03 2.43
N GLN A 170 -5.38 2.77 2.22
CA GLN A 170 -4.81 1.95 1.14
C GLN A 170 -5.91 1.50 0.16
N PRO A 171 -5.52 1.07 -1.05
CA PRO A 171 -6.46 0.46 -1.99
C PRO A 171 -7.17 -0.75 -1.36
N GLY A 172 -8.49 -0.81 -1.50
CA GLY A 172 -9.30 -1.89 -0.92
C GLY A 172 -9.74 -1.67 0.52
N ASP A 173 -9.27 -0.64 1.22
CA ASP A 173 -9.74 -0.34 2.58
C ASP A 173 -11.23 -0.03 2.60
N ILE A 174 -11.89 -0.46 3.68
CA ILE A 174 -13.25 -0.05 4.03
C ILE A 174 -13.14 0.90 5.24
N VAL A 175 -13.46 2.17 5.01
CA VAL A 175 -13.41 3.23 6.02
C VAL A 175 -14.80 3.44 6.60
N THR A 176 -14.99 3.24 7.89
CA THR A 176 -16.27 3.45 8.58
C THR A 176 -16.18 4.66 9.50
N VAL A 177 -16.98 5.68 9.22
CA VAL A 177 -17.10 6.88 10.09
C VAL A 177 -18.25 6.67 11.05
N ASN A 178 -17.92 6.48 12.33
CA ASN A 178 -18.93 6.20 13.34
C ASN A 178 -19.72 7.45 13.72
N GLN A 179 -20.93 7.20 14.23
CA GLN A 179 -21.81 8.24 14.75
C GLN A 179 -21.33 8.74 16.13
N ARG A 180 -21.52 10.04 16.38
CA ARG A 180 -21.39 10.62 17.71
C ARG A 180 -22.58 10.20 18.58
N PHE A 181 -22.31 9.61 19.73
CA PHE A 181 -23.30 9.41 20.78
C PHE A 181 -23.30 10.65 21.69
N PHE A 182 -24.48 11.11 22.02
CA PHE A 182 -24.67 12.26 22.93
C PHE A 182 -24.40 11.85 24.37
#